data_a2c4b1f480fe091966c8277dcd4fcf52
#
_entry.id   a2c4b1f480fe091966c8277dcd4fcf52
#
_cell.length_a   1.000
_cell.length_b   1.000
_cell.length_c   1.000
_cell.angle_alpha   90.00
_cell.angle_beta   90.00
_cell.angle_gamma   90.00
#
_symmetry.space_group_name_H-M   'P 1'
#
loop_
_entity.id
_entity.type
_entity.pdbx_description
1 polymer ?
#
loop_
_entity_poly.entity_id
_entity_poly.type
_entity_poly.pdbx_seq_one_letter_code
_entity_poly.pdbx_strand_id
1 'polypeptide(L)'
;MRACVIVLLLMSQIAFSQKSDFGSWNVINTKLVLSERWSVLNELQLRSQSFYDNHYYYEIKGGVSYSVNKNFLFLLGTGKYVTYPDGGNFVKPLSSDEFRFWQQLTMNHFLERLKFEHRYRAEQRWFKDSYRNRFRYRLNVALPINNKKIGPKTFYVASFDEIFLTNKAPYFERNRFFAGVGYQANKWLTIQPGYVNQYDYKNDVAQGKHFFQLTIGIEIDAHKDPKEKMPGNVD
;
A
#
# COMPACT_ATOMS: atom_id res chain seq x y z
N MET A 1 25.86 18.71 -17.89
CA MET A 1 26.16 18.76 -16.45
C MET A 1 25.60 19.98 -15.72
N ARG A 2 25.68 21.22 -16.26
CA ARG A 2 25.19 22.44 -15.58
C ARG A 2 23.67 22.50 -15.40
N ALA A 3 22.86 21.95 -16.29
CA ALA A 3 21.42 21.94 -16.20
C ALA A 3 20.88 20.98 -15.10
N CYS A 4 21.54 19.83 -14.88
CA CYS A 4 21.14 18.89 -13.82
C CYS A 4 21.37 19.43 -12.41
N VAL A 5 22.39 20.26 -12.21
CA VAL A 5 22.70 20.89 -10.93
C VAL A 5 21.66 21.96 -10.57
N ILE A 6 21.16 22.69 -11.57
CA ILE A 6 20.12 23.72 -11.37
C ILE A 6 18.77 23.08 -10.99
N VAL A 7 18.41 21.94 -11.59
CA VAL A 7 17.19 21.19 -11.23
C VAL A 7 17.26 20.64 -9.81
N LEU A 8 18.42 20.14 -9.38
CA LEU A 8 18.65 19.68 -8.00
C LEU A 8 18.58 20.83 -6.97
N LEU A 9 19.08 22.03 -7.31
CA LEU A 9 19.01 23.22 -6.44
C LEU A 9 17.61 23.80 -6.34
N LEU A 10 16.77 23.71 -7.38
CA LEU A 10 15.38 24.14 -7.34
C LEU A 10 14.49 23.20 -6.51
N MET A 11 14.83 21.92 -6.41
CA MET A 11 14.12 20.96 -5.57
C MET A 11 14.38 21.18 -4.06
N SER A 12 15.49 21.81 -3.69
CA SER A 12 15.83 22.07 -2.28
C SER A 12 15.02 23.20 -1.62
N GLN A 13 14.35 24.05 -2.40
CA GLN A 13 13.55 25.18 -1.87
C GLN A 13 12.10 24.80 -1.47
N ILE A 14 11.64 23.60 -1.83
CA ILE A 14 10.26 23.18 -1.51
C ILE A 14 10.14 22.57 -0.10
N ALA A 15 11.25 22.33 0.58
CA ALA A 15 11.29 21.52 1.82
C ALA A 15 11.05 22.30 3.13
N PHE A 16 10.92 23.63 3.15
CA PHE A 16 10.98 24.40 4.41
C PHE A 16 9.82 25.38 4.64
N SER A 17 8.60 25.07 4.24
CA SER A 17 7.46 25.88 4.67
C SER A 17 6.25 25.02 4.97
N GLN A 18 6.22 24.48 6.13
CA GLN A 18 5.10 24.22 7.01
C GLN A 18 5.53 23.16 8.02
N LYS A 19 5.20 23.36 9.29
CA LYS A 19 5.31 22.38 10.37
C LYS A 19 4.29 21.25 10.09
N SER A 20 4.49 20.52 9.02
CA SER A 20 3.71 19.31 8.73
C SER A 20 4.35 18.17 9.51
N ASP A 21 3.64 17.66 10.47
CA ASP A 21 4.06 16.45 11.17
C ASP A 21 4.31 15.35 10.15
N PHE A 22 5.59 15.04 9.94
CA PHE A 22 6.00 13.98 9.03
C PHE A 22 5.93 12.66 9.78
N GLY A 23 4.90 11.89 9.48
CA GLY A 23 4.62 10.62 10.14
C GLY A 23 5.38 9.43 9.56
N SER A 24 5.25 8.30 10.21
CA SER A 24 5.66 6.99 9.67
C SER A 24 4.46 6.11 9.32
N TRP A 25 4.65 5.26 8.33
CA TRP A 25 3.64 4.31 7.86
C TRP A 25 4.29 2.98 7.52
N ASN A 26 4.23 2.05 8.45
CA ASN A 26 4.79 0.71 8.26
C ASN A 26 3.72 -0.23 7.73
N VAL A 27 4.08 -1.03 6.72
CA VAL A 27 3.21 -1.98 6.06
C VAL A 27 3.93 -3.32 5.92
N ILE A 28 3.31 -4.38 6.40
CA ILE A 28 3.75 -5.75 6.16
C ILE A 28 2.66 -6.45 5.36
N ASN A 29 3.00 -6.86 4.15
CA ASN A 29 2.13 -7.63 3.27
C ASN A 29 2.62 -9.06 3.21
N THR A 30 1.75 -10.04 3.47
CA THR A 30 2.05 -11.46 3.23
C THR A 30 1.10 -12.02 2.19
N LYS A 31 1.65 -12.80 1.26
CA LYS A 31 0.89 -13.53 0.27
C LYS A 31 1.27 -15.00 0.33
N LEU A 32 0.30 -15.85 0.64
CA LEU A 32 0.44 -17.29 0.61
C LEU A 32 -0.20 -17.81 -0.68
N VAL A 33 0.61 -18.32 -1.59
CA VAL A 33 0.16 -18.95 -2.85
C VAL A 33 -0.23 -20.39 -2.55
N LEU A 34 -1.52 -20.70 -2.70
CA LEU A 34 -2.08 -22.04 -2.43
C LEU A 34 -2.13 -22.91 -3.70
N SER A 35 -2.31 -22.26 -4.85
CA SER A 35 -2.34 -22.91 -6.17
C SER A 35 -2.03 -21.89 -7.25
N GLU A 36 -2.03 -22.29 -8.52
CA GLU A 36 -1.86 -21.39 -9.67
C GLU A 36 -2.87 -20.24 -9.69
N ARG A 37 -4.07 -20.42 -9.11
CA ARG A 37 -5.15 -19.45 -9.14
C ARG A 37 -5.50 -18.86 -7.78
N TRP A 38 -5.29 -19.59 -6.68
CA TRP A 38 -5.73 -19.19 -5.36
C TRP A 38 -4.57 -18.72 -4.48
N SER A 39 -4.75 -17.60 -3.81
CA SER A 39 -3.83 -17.15 -2.76
C SER A 39 -4.57 -16.45 -1.63
N VAL A 40 -3.96 -16.47 -0.45
CA VAL A 40 -4.40 -15.73 0.73
C VAL A 40 -3.48 -14.55 0.93
N LEU A 41 -4.07 -13.39 1.20
CA LEU A 41 -3.36 -12.14 1.43
C LEU A 41 -3.62 -11.68 2.86
N ASN A 42 -2.58 -11.22 3.56
CA ASN A 42 -2.70 -10.50 4.81
C ASN A 42 -1.90 -9.21 4.74
N GLU A 43 -2.37 -8.20 5.42
CA GLU A 43 -1.67 -6.92 5.53
C GLU A 43 -1.84 -6.35 6.93
N LEU A 44 -0.72 -6.00 7.54
CA LEU A 44 -0.64 -5.28 8.81
C LEU A 44 -0.13 -3.88 8.53
N GLN A 45 -0.73 -2.87 9.13
CA GLN A 45 -0.24 -1.50 9.04
C GLN A 45 -0.21 -0.85 10.42
N LEU A 46 0.81 -0.01 10.59
CA LEU A 46 0.98 0.84 11.76
C LEU A 46 1.37 2.24 11.28
N ARG A 47 0.71 3.29 11.82
CA ARG A 47 1.02 4.67 11.47
C ARG A 47 1.20 5.53 12.70
N SER A 48 2.13 6.46 12.58
CA SER A 48 2.38 7.51 13.56
C SER A 48 2.19 8.90 12.94
N GLN A 49 1.95 9.91 13.77
CA GLN A 49 1.81 11.29 13.33
C GLN A 49 3.16 11.97 13.18
N SER A 50 4.06 11.72 14.10
CA SER A 50 5.47 12.13 14.05
C SER A 50 6.33 10.93 13.64
N PHE A 51 7.55 11.16 13.17
CA PHE A 51 8.43 10.09 12.69
C PHE A 51 8.71 9.07 13.78
N TYR A 52 8.11 7.89 13.66
CA TYR A 52 8.11 6.76 14.61
C TYR A 52 7.68 7.13 16.05
N ASP A 53 6.86 8.18 16.20
CA ASP A 53 6.27 8.59 17.46
C ASP A 53 4.80 9.02 17.26
N ASN A 54 4.02 9.11 18.35
CA ASN A 54 2.59 9.39 18.32
C ASN A 54 1.82 8.40 17.43
N HIS A 55 1.95 7.11 17.73
CA HIS A 55 1.21 6.06 17.04
C HIS A 55 -0.29 6.21 17.29
N TYR A 56 -1.05 6.36 16.20
CA TYR A 56 -2.48 6.67 16.27
C TYR A 56 -3.37 5.71 15.47
N TYR A 57 -2.78 4.87 14.63
CA TYR A 57 -3.56 4.03 13.75
C TYR A 57 -2.89 2.68 13.52
N TYR A 58 -3.70 1.62 13.59
CA TYR A 58 -3.32 0.33 13.05
C TYR A 58 -4.46 -0.32 12.28
N GLU A 59 -4.13 -1.20 11.36
CA GLU A 59 -5.08 -2.06 10.67
C GLU A 59 -4.52 -3.47 10.51
N ILE A 60 -5.43 -4.44 10.64
CA ILE A 60 -5.19 -5.85 10.37
C ILE A 60 -6.24 -6.28 9.38
N LYS A 61 -5.81 -6.75 8.22
CA LYS A 61 -6.73 -7.14 7.15
C LYS A 61 -6.19 -8.32 6.37
N GLY A 62 -7.09 -9.08 5.77
CA GLY A 62 -6.75 -10.22 4.95
C GLY A 62 -7.84 -10.53 3.95
N GLY A 63 -7.59 -11.47 3.08
CA GLY A 63 -8.55 -11.89 2.08
C GLY A 63 -8.05 -13.04 1.23
N VAL A 64 -8.99 -13.57 0.46
CA VAL A 64 -8.74 -14.63 -0.52
C VAL A 64 -8.78 -14.03 -1.92
N SER A 65 -7.79 -14.34 -2.73
CA SER A 65 -7.72 -13.88 -4.11
C SER A 65 -7.76 -15.04 -5.11
N TYR A 66 -8.39 -14.78 -6.23
CA TYR A 66 -8.50 -15.67 -7.38
C TYR A 66 -7.94 -15.00 -8.63
N SER A 67 -6.91 -15.60 -9.20
CA SER A 67 -6.31 -15.16 -10.47
C SER A 67 -7.11 -15.77 -11.64
N VAL A 68 -7.88 -14.93 -12.33
CA VAL A 68 -8.59 -15.33 -13.55
C VAL A 68 -7.57 -15.70 -14.64
N ASN A 69 -6.56 -14.85 -14.76
CA ASN A 69 -5.38 -15.06 -15.59
C ASN A 69 -4.22 -14.18 -15.05
N LYS A 70 -3.10 -14.12 -15.76
CA LYS A 70 -1.92 -13.32 -15.37
C LYS A 70 -2.16 -11.81 -15.25
N ASN A 71 -3.24 -11.30 -15.82
CA ASN A 71 -3.54 -9.87 -15.85
C ASN A 71 -4.71 -9.47 -14.93
N PHE A 72 -5.59 -10.41 -14.56
CA PHE A 72 -6.80 -10.12 -13.79
C PHE A 72 -6.84 -10.95 -12.51
N LEU A 73 -7.03 -10.27 -11.40
CA LEU A 73 -7.15 -10.86 -10.08
C LEU A 73 -8.35 -10.27 -9.34
N PHE A 74 -9.21 -11.15 -8.84
CA PHE A 74 -10.28 -10.82 -7.90
C PHE A 74 -9.83 -11.10 -6.48
N LEU A 75 -10.32 -10.28 -5.52
CA LEU A 75 -10.07 -10.48 -4.10
C LEU A 75 -11.33 -10.13 -3.31
N LEU A 76 -11.68 -11.02 -2.38
CA LEU A 76 -12.62 -10.75 -1.30
C LEU A 76 -11.83 -10.60 -0.01
N GLY A 77 -12.05 -9.53 0.73
CA GLY A 77 -11.25 -9.24 1.90
C GLY A 77 -12.06 -8.64 3.04
N THR A 78 -11.50 -8.77 4.23
CA THR A 78 -12.05 -8.24 5.47
C THR A 78 -10.95 -7.68 6.36
N GLY A 79 -11.29 -6.80 7.29
CA GLY A 79 -10.30 -6.27 8.22
C GLY A 79 -10.87 -5.37 9.29
N LYS A 80 -10.05 -5.21 10.32
CA LYS A 80 -10.24 -4.33 11.46
C LYS A 80 -9.35 -3.11 11.32
N TYR A 81 -9.89 -1.93 11.58
CA TYR A 81 -9.24 -0.64 11.42
C TYR A 81 -9.49 0.19 12.67
N VAL A 82 -8.44 0.57 13.37
CA VAL A 82 -8.52 1.30 14.63
C VAL A 82 -7.77 2.60 14.53
N THR A 83 -8.44 3.69 14.90
CA THR A 83 -7.86 5.03 14.95
C THR A 83 -7.98 5.58 16.36
N TYR A 84 -6.89 6.11 16.87
CA TYR A 84 -6.81 6.80 18.15
C TYR A 84 -6.77 8.32 17.93
N PRO A 85 -7.11 9.12 18.95
CA PRO A 85 -6.98 10.57 18.87
C PRO A 85 -5.51 11.00 18.82
N ASP A 86 -5.32 12.25 18.45
CA ASP A 86 -4.03 12.92 18.50
C ASP A 86 -3.59 13.11 19.96
N GLY A 87 -2.29 13.16 20.21
CA GLY A 87 -1.74 13.51 21.51
C GLY A 87 -1.06 12.40 22.31
N GLY A 88 -0.73 11.30 21.68
CA GLY A 88 0.08 10.25 22.32
C GLY A 88 -0.04 8.88 21.68
N ASN A 89 0.81 7.95 22.14
CA ASN A 89 0.84 6.59 21.61
C ASN A 89 -0.36 5.80 22.09
N PHE A 90 -1.36 5.60 21.21
CA PHE A 90 -2.58 4.81 21.46
C PHE A 90 -3.43 5.28 22.66
N VAL A 91 -3.55 6.59 22.83
CA VAL A 91 -4.37 7.20 23.89
C VAL A 91 -5.85 6.93 23.64
N LYS A 92 -6.55 6.47 24.67
CA LYS A 92 -8.02 6.25 24.64
C LYS A 92 -8.77 7.54 25.04
N PRO A 93 -10.05 7.68 24.66
CA PRO A 93 -10.90 6.73 23.91
C PRO A 93 -10.57 6.67 22.43
N LEU A 94 -11.02 5.63 21.73
CA LEU A 94 -10.81 5.46 20.29
C LEU A 94 -11.54 6.56 19.49
N SER A 95 -10.88 7.14 18.50
CA SER A 95 -11.52 8.05 17.54
C SER A 95 -12.39 7.27 16.53
N SER A 96 -11.98 6.06 16.17
CA SER A 96 -12.74 5.19 15.27
C SER A 96 -12.35 3.74 15.49
N ASP A 97 -13.37 2.90 15.54
CA ASP A 97 -13.28 1.44 15.51
C ASP A 97 -14.14 0.95 14.34
N GLU A 98 -13.51 0.32 13.34
CA GLU A 98 -14.17 0.05 12.08
C GLU A 98 -13.87 -1.36 11.61
N PHE A 99 -14.92 -2.08 11.21
CA PHE A 99 -14.84 -3.32 10.47
C PHE A 99 -15.16 -3.05 9.00
N ARG A 100 -14.43 -3.68 8.08
CA ARG A 100 -14.67 -3.59 6.64
C ARG A 100 -14.71 -4.95 6.00
N PHE A 101 -15.58 -5.04 5.00
CA PHE A 101 -15.56 -6.07 3.97
C PHE A 101 -15.38 -5.39 2.62
N TRP A 102 -14.69 -6.02 1.66
CA TRP A 102 -14.51 -5.41 0.34
C TRP A 102 -14.37 -6.45 -0.75
N GLN A 103 -14.77 -6.03 -1.94
CA GLN A 103 -14.51 -6.68 -3.21
C GLN A 103 -13.47 -5.86 -3.96
N GLN A 104 -12.51 -6.52 -4.60
CA GLN A 104 -11.46 -5.87 -5.35
C GLN A 104 -11.20 -6.56 -6.67
N LEU A 105 -11.07 -5.78 -7.72
CA LEU A 105 -10.54 -6.18 -9.01
C LEU A 105 -9.19 -5.51 -9.22
N THR A 106 -8.17 -6.29 -9.55
CA THR A 106 -6.85 -5.79 -9.97
C THR A 106 -6.61 -6.19 -11.42
N MET A 107 -6.18 -5.23 -12.24
CA MET A 107 -5.84 -5.41 -13.65
C MET A 107 -4.41 -4.95 -13.86
N ASN A 108 -3.59 -5.79 -14.48
CA ASN A 108 -2.21 -5.47 -14.84
C ASN A 108 -2.06 -5.40 -16.34
N HIS A 109 -1.32 -4.40 -16.82
CA HIS A 109 -0.82 -4.38 -18.19
C HIS A 109 0.60 -3.83 -18.24
N PHE A 110 1.28 -4.07 -19.33
CA PHE A 110 2.68 -3.68 -19.52
C PHE A 110 2.82 -2.89 -20.80
N LEU A 111 3.58 -1.82 -20.73
CA LEU A 111 4.08 -1.09 -21.88
C LEU A 111 5.61 -1.16 -21.79
N GLU A 112 6.22 -2.01 -22.61
CA GLU A 112 7.65 -2.35 -22.54
C GLU A 112 8.08 -2.79 -21.13
N ARG A 113 8.82 -1.96 -20.41
CA ARG A 113 9.29 -2.21 -19.05
C ARG A 113 8.35 -1.65 -17.97
N LEU A 114 7.44 -0.74 -18.35
CA LEU A 114 6.49 -0.15 -17.42
C LEU A 114 5.39 -1.15 -17.10
N LYS A 115 5.18 -1.40 -15.82
CA LYS A 115 4.03 -2.13 -15.31
C LYS A 115 2.99 -1.13 -14.82
N PHE A 116 1.77 -1.26 -15.32
CA PHE A 116 0.61 -0.54 -14.84
C PHE A 116 -0.31 -1.52 -14.09
N GLU A 117 -0.74 -1.13 -12.89
CA GLU A 117 -1.69 -1.87 -12.08
C GLU A 117 -2.87 -0.97 -11.73
N HIS A 118 -4.05 -1.32 -12.23
CA HIS A 118 -5.32 -0.69 -11.88
C HIS A 118 -5.99 -1.50 -10.78
N ARG A 119 -6.37 -0.86 -9.69
CA ARG A 119 -7.09 -1.48 -8.59
C ARG A 119 -8.40 -0.77 -8.33
N TYR A 120 -9.49 -1.48 -8.51
CA TYR A 120 -10.85 -1.06 -8.19
C TYR A 120 -11.28 -1.78 -6.92
N ARG A 121 -11.82 -1.06 -5.94
CA ARG A 121 -12.28 -1.66 -4.68
C ARG A 121 -13.57 -1.01 -4.23
N ALA A 122 -14.56 -1.84 -3.89
CA ALA A 122 -15.78 -1.44 -3.20
C ALA A 122 -15.69 -1.95 -1.75
N GLU A 123 -15.86 -1.05 -0.78
CA GLU A 123 -15.74 -1.34 0.64
C GLU A 123 -17.08 -1.05 1.34
N GLN A 124 -17.57 -2.02 2.10
CA GLN A 124 -18.61 -1.89 3.09
C GLN A 124 -17.95 -1.62 4.43
N ARG A 125 -18.33 -0.51 5.09
CA ARG A 125 -17.65 -0.01 6.29
C ARG A 125 -18.66 0.09 7.43
N TRP A 126 -18.44 -0.71 8.47
CA TRP A 126 -19.24 -0.70 9.70
C TRP A 126 -18.46 -0.02 10.81
N PHE A 127 -19.05 1.01 11.36
CA PHE A 127 -18.61 1.72 12.55
C PHE A 127 -19.53 1.36 13.71
N LYS A 128 -19.20 1.79 14.92
CA LYS A 128 -20.03 1.53 16.10
C LYS A 128 -21.52 1.90 15.87
N ASP A 129 -21.75 3.12 15.33
CA ASP A 129 -23.10 3.69 15.22
C ASP A 129 -23.46 4.09 13.78
N SER A 130 -22.72 3.63 12.78
CA SER A 130 -22.98 4.01 11.40
C SER A 130 -22.43 3.02 10.38
N TYR A 131 -22.96 3.12 9.18
CA TYR A 131 -22.54 2.35 8.00
C TYR A 131 -22.38 3.28 6.80
N ARG A 132 -21.37 3.01 5.97
CA ARG A 132 -21.21 3.66 4.66
C ARG A 132 -20.44 2.81 3.68
N ASN A 133 -20.66 3.04 2.41
CA ASN A 133 -19.87 2.45 1.33
C ASN A 133 -18.76 3.40 0.90
N ARG A 134 -17.64 2.83 0.43
CA ARG A 134 -16.55 3.57 -0.16
C ARG A 134 -16.04 2.87 -1.40
N PHE A 135 -15.82 3.63 -2.46
CA PHE A 135 -15.24 3.17 -3.70
C PHE A 135 -13.83 3.74 -3.84
N ARG A 136 -12.90 2.92 -4.28
CA ARG A 136 -11.51 3.32 -4.45
C ARG A 136 -11.02 2.91 -5.83
N TYR A 137 -10.30 3.80 -6.46
CA TYR A 137 -9.51 3.50 -7.65
C TYR A 137 -8.06 3.88 -7.39
N ARG A 138 -7.13 2.97 -7.70
CA ARG A 138 -5.69 3.23 -7.65
C ARG A 138 -5.05 2.83 -8.97
N LEU A 139 -4.26 3.75 -9.51
CA LEU A 139 -3.31 3.49 -10.58
C LEU A 139 -1.92 3.44 -9.98
N ASN A 140 -1.25 2.30 -10.09
CA ASN A 140 0.14 2.12 -9.70
C ASN A 140 0.99 1.87 -10.95
N VAL A 141 2.11 2.60 -11.06
CA VAL A 141 3.07 2.46 -12.14
C VAL A 141 4.41 2.06 -11.54
N ALA A 142 5.04 1.02 -12.09
CA ALA A 142 6.34 0.57 -11.65
C ALA A 142 7.30 0.35 -12.83
N LEU A 143 8.55 0.79 -12.65
CA LEU A 143 9.61 0.69 -13.65
C LEU A 143 10.83 -0.01 -13.04
N PRO A 144 11.22 -1.22 -13.50
CA PRO A 144 12.46 -1.86 -13.09
C PRO A 144 13.67 -1.07 -13.60
N ILE A 145 14.70 -0.92 -12.75
CA ILE A 145 15.90 -0.13 -13.05
C ILE A 145 16.97 -1.02 -13.70
N ASN A 146 17.38 -2.09 -13.04
CA ASN A 146 18.51 -2.92 -13.42
C ASN A 146 18.14 -4.20 -14.18
N ASN A 147 16.84 -4.48 -14.39
CA ASN A 147 16.35 -5.64 -15.11
C ASN A 147 15.23 -5.26 -16.09
N LYS A 148 14.88 -6.17 -17.02
CA LYS A 148 13.75 -5.95 -17.96
C LYS A 148 12.39 -6.04 -17.28
N LYS A 149 12.28 -6.84 -16.20
CA LYS A 149 11.05 -7.05 -15.40
C LYS A 149 11.40 -7.06 -13.93
N ILE A 150 10.43 -6.73 -13.07
CA ILE A 150 10.59 -6.86 -11.62
C ILE A 150 10.67 -8.34 -11.27
N GLY A 151 11.71 -8.73 -10.57
CA GLY A 151 12.02 -10.08 -10.13
C GLY A 151 13.16 -10.08 -9.11
N PRO A 152 13.70 -11.26 -8.74
CA PRO A 152 14.81 -11.35 -7.78
C PRO A 152 15.99 -10.43 -8.15
N LYS A 153 16.56 -9.76 -7.13
CA LYS A 153 17.67 -8.81 -7.25
C LYS A 153 17.36 -7.61 -8.16
N THR A 154 16.09 -7.19 -8.20
CA THR A 154 15.65 -6.05 -9.03
C THR A 154 15.34 -4.84 -8.17
N PHE A 155 16.00 -3.72 -8.48
CA PHE A 155 15.58 -2.39 -8.05
C PHE A 155 14.53 -1.85 -9.02
N TYR A 156 13.52 -1.17 -8.49
CA TYR A 156 12.49 -0.52 -9.28
C TYR A 156 12.01 0.77 -8.61
N VAL A 157 11.53 1.70 -9.39
CA VAL A 157 10.76 2.85 -8.91
C VAL A 157 9.29 2.55 -9.06
N ALA A 158 8.49 3.01 -8.10
CA ALA A 158 7.04 2.88 -8.16
C ALA A 158 6.37 4.17 -7.70
N SER A 159 5.25 4.48 -8.33
CA SER A 159 4.38 5.59 -7.92
C SER A 159 2.94 5.17 -8.09
N PHE A 160 2.08 5.57 -7.15
CA PHE A 160 0.64 5.42 -7.32
C PHE A 160 -0.11 6.67 -6.92
N ASP A 161 -1.26 6.84 -7.57
CA ASP A 161 -2.31 7.74 -7.13
C ASP A 161 -3.57 6.95 -6.83
N GLU A 162 -4.24 7.27 -5.72
CA GLU A 162 -5.43 6.58 -5.25
C GLU A 162 -6.50 7.59 -4.81
N ILE A 163 -7.68 7.49 -5.41
CA ILE A 163 -8.85 8.28 -5.07
C ILE A 163 -9.85 7.46 -4.25
N PHE A 164 -10.54 8.14 -3.35
CA PHE A 164 -11.52 7.55 -2.45
C PHE A 164 -12.84 8.31 -2.54
N LEU A 165 -13.87 7.62 -2.98
CA LEU A 165 -15.22 8.12 -3.13
C LEU A 165 -16.14 7.43 -2.13
N THR A 166 -17.11 8.15 -1.56
CA THR A 166 -18.08 7.61 -0.61
C THR A 166 -19.49 7.94 -1.05
N ASN A 167 -20.47 7.17 -0.59
CA ASN A 167 -21.89 7.38 -0.87
C ASN A 167 -22.56 8.42 0.05
N LYS A 168 -21.80 9.06 0.94
CA LYS A 168 -22.25 10.17 1.82
C LYS A 168 -21.33 11.37 1.64
N ALA A 169 -21.87 12.56 1.82
CA ALA A 169 -21.07 13.79 1.74
C ALA A 169 -19.96 13.84 2.82
N PRO A 170 -18.77 14.37 2.50
CA PRO A 170 -18.33 14.76 1.15
C PRO A 170 -18.07 13.51 0.31
N TYR A 171 -18.63 13.49 -0.92
CA TYR A 171 -18.53 12.31 -1.80
C TYR A 171 -17.10 11.97 -2.22
N PHE A 172 -16.23 12.98 -2.31
CA PHE A 172 -14.79 12.81 -2.45
C PHE A 172 -14.15 12.89 -1.06
N GLU A 173 -13.72 11.72 -0.54
CA GLU A 173 -13.24 11.60 0.85
C GLU A 173 -11.74 11.86 0.96
N ARG A 174 -10.97 11.38 -0.03
CA ARG A 174 -9.50 11.33 0.07
C ARG A 174 -8.83 11.19 -1.28
N ASN A 175 -7.64 11.78 -1.39
CA ASN A 175 -6.64 11.39 -2.37
C ASN A 175 -5.37 10.93 -1.66
N ARG A 176 -4.63 10.01 -2.29
CA ARG A 176 -3.35 9.51 -1.77
C ARG A 176 -2.38 9.30 -2.91
N PHE A 177 -1.27 10.00 -2.83
CA PHE A 177 -0.13 9.84 -3.72
C PHE A 177 1.01 9.11 -3.00
N PHE A 178 1.70 8.23 -3.70
CA PHE A 178 2.91 7.54 -3.25
C PHE A 178 3.99 7.62 -4.32
N ALA A 179 5.23 7.80 -3.89
CA ALA A 179 6.41 7.59 -4.72
C ALA A 179 7.52 6.94 -3.90
N GLY A 180 8.18 5.93 -4.46
CA GLY A 180 9.21 5.20 -3.74
C GLY A 180 10.09 4.34 -4.61
N VAL A 181 11.09 3.75 -3.97
CA VAL A 181 12.01 2.79 -4.57
C VAL A 181 11.77 1.44 -3.93
N GLY A 182 11.69 0.39 -4.73
CA GLY A 182 11.56 -0.97 -4.25
C GLY A 182 12.78 -1.81 -4.62
N TYR A 183 13.06 -2.80 -3.79
CA TYR A 183 14.05 -3.84 -4.06
C TYR A 183 13.42 -5.20 -3.82
N GLN A 184 13.29 -5.99 -4.86
CA GLN A 184 12.93 -7.40 -4.74
C GLN A 184 14.20 -8.21 -4.49
N ALA A 185 14.48 -8.52 -3.22
CA ALA A 185 15.72 -9.19 -2.82
C ALA A 185 15.82 -10.61 -3.40
N ASN A 186 14.71 -11.34 -3.34
CA ASN A 186 14.58 -12.69 -3.85
C ASN A 186 13.13 -13.00 -4.25
N LYS A 187 12.75 -14.26 -4.45
CA LYS A 187 11.39 -14.64 -4.86
C LYS A 187 10.33 -14.35 -3.78
N TRP A 188 10.73 -14.28 -2.53
CA TRP A 188 9.80 -14.17 -1.39
C TRP A 188 9.87 -12.84 -0.63
N LEU A 189 10.91 -11.99 -0.83
CA LEU A 189 11.08 -10.75 -0.07
C LEU A 189 11.20 -9.54 -0.98
N THR A 190 10.35 -8.56 -0.71
CA THR A 190 10.41 -7.22 -1.31
C THR A 190 10.42 -6.17 -0.20
N ILE A 191 11.28 -5.16 -0.34
CA ILE A 191 11.37 -4.01 0.58
C ILE A 191 11.15 -2.75 -0.26
N GLN A 192 10.24 -1.88 0.17
CA GLN A 192 9.89 -0.67 -0.57
C GLN A 192 9.71 0.52 0.38
N PRO A 193 10.77 1.30 0.63
CA PRO A 193 10.63 2.63 1.20
C PRO A 193 10.04 3.61 0.19
N GLY A 194 9.34 4.63 0.73
CA GLY A 194 8.78 5.68 -0.10
C GLY A 194 8.13 6.79 0.70
N TYR A 195 7.63 7.77 -0.01
CA TYR A 195 6.92 8.92 0.50
C TYR A 195 5.44 8.79 0.16
N VAL A 196 4.58 9.11 1.13
CA VAL A 196 3.14 9.22 0.95
C VAL A 196 2.68 10.63 1.26
N ASN A 197 1.92 11.18 0.35
CA ASN A 197 1.10 12.36 0.60
C ASN A 197 -0.38 11.91 0.63
N GLN A 198 -1.08 12.21 1.71
CA GLN A 198 -2.49 11.92 1.87
C GLN A 198 -3.28 13.20 2.13
N TYR A 199 -4.23 13.50 1.25
CA TYR A 199 -5.18 14.58 1.41
C TYR A 199 -6.54 14.04 1.85
N ASP A 200 -7.01 14.49 3.01
CA ASP A 200 -8.34 14.19 3.55
C ASP A 200 -9.25 15.39 3.34
N TYR A 201 -10.40 15.15 2.72
CA TYR A 201 -11.43 16.17 2.48
C TYR A 201 -12.56 15.97 3.49
N LYS A 202 -12.75 16.94 4.39
CA LYS A 202 -13.81 16.97 5.37
C LYS A 202 -14.41 18.39 5.42
N ASN A 203 -15.73 18.52 5.23
CA ASN A 203 -16.45 19.75 5.44
C ASN A 203 -15.75 20.99 4.85
N ASP A 204 -15.40 20.93 3.57
CA ASP A 204 -14.71 21.98 2.80
C ASP A 204 -13.28 22.34 3.25
N VAL A 205 -12.73 21.58 4.19
CA VAL A 205 -11.33 21.73 4.60
C VAL A 205 -10.52 20.55 4.08
N ALA A 206 -9.49 20.85 3.28
CA ALA A 206 -8.51 19.85 2.84
C ALA A 206 -7.34 19.85 3.81
N GLN A 207 -7.00 18.68 4.36
CA GLN A 207 -5.85 18.51 5.24
C GLN A 207 -4.86 17.54 4.63
N GLY A 208 -3.64 18.02 4.36
CA GLY A 208 -2.51 17.21 3.89
C GLY A 208 -1.79 16.55 5.06
N LYS A 209 -1.42 15.27 4.89
CA LYS A 209 -0.57 14.52 5.81
C LYS A 209 0.56 13.87 5.01
N HIS A 210 1.75 13.87 5.57
CA HIS A 210 2.96 13.38 4.93
C HIS A 210 3.54 12.21 5.74
N PHE A 211 3.95 11.14 5.04
CA PHE A 211 4.49 9.97 5.71
C PHE A 211 5.72 9.43 4.99
N PHE A 212 6.69 8.99 5.76
CA PHE A 212 7.63 7.98 5.30
C PHE A 212 6.92 6.62 5.36
N GLN A 213 6.80 5.94 4.23
CA GLN A 213 6.24 4.59 4.19
C GLN A 213 7.35 3.57 3.99
N LEU A 214 7.35 2.54 4.84
CA LEU A 214 8.14 1.33 4.65
C LEU A 214 7.21 0.16 4.43
N THR A 215 7.30 -0.46 3.25
CA THR A 215 6.54 -1.66 2.92
C THR A 215 7.48 -2.86 2.84
N ILE A 216 7.13 -3.92 3.57
CA ILE A 216 7.77 -5.24 3.49
C ILE A 216 6.75 -6.20 2.88
N GLY A 217 7.10 -6.78 1.74
CA GLY A 217 6.30 -7.78 1.04
C GLY A 217 6.93 -9.17 1.19
N ILE A 218 6.14 -10.13 1.66
CA ILE A 218 6.55 -11.53 1.82
C ILE A 218 5.61 -12.40 1.00
N GLU A 219 6.17 -13.16 0.05
CA GLU A 219 5.42 -14.14 -0.74
C GLU A 219 5.90 -15.55 -0.41
N ILE A 220 4.98 -16.41 0.02
CA ILE A 220 5.24 -17.81 0.37
C ILE A 220 4.50 -18.66 -0.66
N ASP A 221 5.22 -19.47 -1.40
CA ASP A 221 4.65 -20.42 -2.37
C ASP A 221 4.49 -21.79 -1.71
N ALA A 222 3.28 -22.07 -1.21
CA ALA A 222 2.93 -23.36 -0.62
C ALA A 222 2.52 -24.42 -1.67
N HIS A 223 2.35 -24.02 -2.93
CA HIS A 223 2.01 -24.92 -4.02
C HIS A 223 3.21 -25.76 -4.47
N LYS A 224 4.44 -25.29 -4.26
CA LYS A 224 5.65 -26.03 -4.59
C LYS A 224 5.89 -27.14 -3.58
N ASP A 225 5.97 -28.38 -4.10
CA ASP A 225 6.29 -29.56 -3.28
C ASP A 225 7.64 -29.36 -2.57
N PRO A 226 7.72 -29.50 -1.23
CA PRO A 226 8.98 -29.41 -0.49
C PRO A 226 10.05 -30.41 -0.97
N LYS A 227 9.64 -31.51 -1.60
CA LYS A 227 10.53 -32.56 -2.10
C LYS A 227 11.45 -32.12 -3.26
N GLU A 228 11.09 -31.07 -4.01
CA GLU A 228 11.97 -30.51 -5.04
C GLU A 228 13.15 -29.67 -4.48
N LYS A 229 13.24 -29.49 -3.16
CA LYS A 229 14.27 -28.67 -2.52
C LYS A 229 15.41 -29.43 -1.86
N MET A 230 15.36 -30.74 -1.82
CA MET A 230 16.51 -31.52 -1.33
C MET A 230 17.52 -31.67 -2.46
N PRO A 231 18.78 -31.19 -2.31
CA PRO A 231 19.85 -31.60 -3.18
C PRO A 231 19.95 -33.12 -3.00
N GLY A 232 19.91 -33.83 -4.10
CA GLY A 232 20.14 -35.28 -4.06
C GLY A 232 21.43 -35.58 -3.31
N ASN A 233 21.37 -36.56 -2.41
CA ASN A 233 22.56 -37.11 -1.79
C ASN A 233 23.58 -37.37 -2.89
N VAL A 234 24.72 -36.73 -2.78
CA VAL A 234 25.91 -37.07 -3.56
C VAL A 234 26.49 -38.30 -2.83
N ASP A 235 26.25 -39.50 -3.41
CA ASP A 235 27.01 -40.68 -3.07
C ASP A 235 28.45 -40.55 -3.58
#